data_9141f88236e2514cff15375c7b562a5f
#
_entry.id   9141f88236e2514cff15375c7b562a5f
#
_cell.length_a   1.000
_cell.length_b   1.000
_cell.length_c   1.000
_cell.angle_alpha   90.00
_cell.angle_beta   90.00
_cell.angle_gamma   90.00
#
_symmetry.space_group_name_H-M   'P 1'
#
loop_
_entity.id
_entity.type
_entity.pdbx_description
1 polymer ?
#
loop_
_entity_poly.entity_id
_entity_poly.type
_entity_poly.pdbx_seq_one_letter_code
_entity_poly.pdbx_strand_id
1 'polypeptide(L)'
;FFVNCKENSPKDEIVPSILNLNHLDSLGEVVNYGGQDLRIIHIYADAPTYNWIGDDDEGEACVDDATRAAVVYLRHYELTGEEESAEKAKELLRFVMYMQTDEGLFHNFVWDNKLEKNTTHKNSVADKLNWWAARAAWALGTGARVLADHDSTFANACILSLDKLMPHVNQVTSKYPATKMVSGREMPTWLIEESASDASSELLLGLTEAAKVSDASKYTDAINQLS
;
A
#
# COMPACT_ATOMS: atom_id res chain seq x y z
N PHE A 1 -36.74 -36.93 -22.15
CA PHE A 1 -36.01 -37.23 -20.91
C PHE A 1 -34.83 -36.25 -20.85
N PHE A 2 -35.00 -35.18 -20.06
CA PHE A 2 -33.90 -34.28 -19.72
C PHE A 2 -33.33 -34.79 -18.38
N VAL A 3 -32.11 -35.28 -18.39
CA VAL A 3 -31.37 -35.60 -17.18
C VAL A 3 -30.81 -34.30 -16.62
N ASN A 4 -31.32 -33.88 -15.47
CA ASN A 4 -30.89 -32.70 -14.74
C ASN A 4 -29.57 -33.09 -14.01
N CYS A 5 -28.43 -32.85 -14.64
CA CYS A 5 -27.14 -32.91 -13.96
C CYS A 5 -27.03 -31.73 -13.02
N LYS A 6 -27.34 -31.93 -11.73
CA LYS A 6 -26.86 -31.05 -10.68
C LYS A 6 -25.33 -31.19 -10.65
N GLU A 7 -24.63 -30.18 -11.16
CA GLU A 7 -23.22 -29.99 -10.85
C GLU A 7 -23.11 -29.83 -9.34
N ASN A 8 -22.57 -30.86 -8.67
CA ASN A 8 -22.06 -30.69 -7.33
C ASN A 8 -20.85 -29.76 -7.44
N SER A 9 -21.00 -28.53 -6.98
CA SER A 9 -19.85 -27.66 -6.70
C SER A 9 -18.91 -28.46 -5.80
N PRO A 10 -17.59 -28.47 -6.08
CA PRO A 10 -16.63 -29.08 -5.18
C PRO A 10 -16.84 -28.43 -3.80
N LYS A 11 -17.11 -29.26 -2.79
CA LYS A 11 -17.06 -28.82 -1.40
C LYS A 11 -15.67 -28.24 -1.20
N ASP A 12 -15.64 -27.03 -0.62
CA ASP A 12 -14.44 -26.34 -0.19
C ASP A 12 -13.51 -27.34 0.52
N GLU A 13 -12.51 -27.85 -0.20
CA GLU A 13 -11.34 -28.43 0.46
C GLU A 13 -10.69 -27.26 1.17
N ILE A 14 -10.75 -27.27 2.50
CA ILE A 14 -9.97 -26.38 3.34
C ILE A 14 -8.51 -26.71 3.05
N VAL A 15 -7.92 -26.02 2.08
CA VAL A 15 -6.47 -26.04 1.89
C VAL A 15 -5.89 -25.48 3.17
N PRO A 16 -5.13 -26.27 3.96
CA PRO A 16 -4.51 -25.72 5.16
C PRO A 16 -3.72 -24.49 4.75
N SER A 17 -4.03 -23.32 5.31
CA SER A 17 -3.30 -22.11 5.02
C SER A 17 -1.83 -22.32 5.36
N ILE A 18 -0.98 -22.35 4.35
CA ILE A 18 0.49 -22.39 4.53
C ILE A 18 0.96 -21.04 5.08
N LEU A 19 0.11 -20.00 4.98
CA LEU A 19 0.38 -18.66 5.46
C LEU A 19 0.19 -18.60 6.98
N ASN A 20 1.28 -18.32 7.67
CA ASN A 20 1.29 -18.02 9.10
C ASN A 20 1.50 -16.52 9.28
N LEU A 21 0.47 -15.79 9.69
CA LEU A 21 0.52 -14.34 9.91
C LEU A 21 0.95 -13.95 11.33
N ASN A 22 1.21 -14.91 12.24
CA ASN A 22 1.53 -14.64 13.64
C ASN A 22 2.72 -13.69 13.81
N HIS A 23 3.74 -13.80 12.96
CA HIS A 23 4.88 -12.88 13.01
C HIS A 23 4.42 -11.45 12.70
N LEU A 24 3.68 -11.25 11.62
CA LEU A 24 3.16 -9.94 11.23
C LEU A 24 2.18 -9.39 12.28
N ASP A 25 1.31 -10.24 12.82
CA ASP A 25 0.38 -9.87 13.89
C ASP A 25 1.13 -9.39 15.15
N SER A 26 2.27 -10.01 15.48
CA SER A 26 3.08 -9.65 16.65
C SER A 26 3.75 -8.27 16.53
N LEU A 27 3.90 -7.76 15.31
CA LEU A 27 4.46 -6.43 15.04
C LEU A 27 3.38 -5.34 14.96
N GLY A 28 2.09 -5.73 14.92
CA GLY A 28 0.98 -4.80 14.75
C GLY A 28 0.46 -4.23 16.07
N GLU A 29 0.29 -2.91 16.13
CA GLU A 29 -0.37 -2.20 17.23
C GLU A 29 -1.57 -1.41 16.70
N VAL A 30 -2.71 -1.49 17.42
CA VAL A 30 -3.89 -0.65 17.13
C VAL A 30 -3.81 0.62 17.95
N VAL A 31 -3.90 1.75 17.27
CA VAL A 31 -3.87 3.10 17.86
C VAL A 31 -5.17 3.82 17.53
N ASN A 32 -5.87 4.34 18.54
CA ASN A 32 -7.06 5.15 18.31
C ASN A 32 -6.67 6.61 18.05
N TYR A 33 -7.03 7.11 16.88
CA TYR A 33 -6.80 8.50 16.48
C TYR A 33 -8.08 9.12 15.92
N GLY A 34 -8.52 10.22 16.52
CA GLY A 34 -9.73 10.91 16.09
C GLY A 34 -11.01 10.06 16.17
N GLY A 35 -11.05 9.05 17.04
CA GLY A 35 -12.19 8.13 17.19
C GLY A 35 -12.20 6.98 16.17
N GLN A 36 -11.15 6.80 15.41
CA GLN A 36 -10.95 5.69 14.48
C GLN A 36 -9.74 4.85 14.89
N ASP A 37 -9.84 3.54 14.69
CA ASP A 37 -8.73 2.64 14.91
C ASP A 37 -7.84 2.59 13.66
N LEU A 38 -6.58 2.93 13.85
CA LEU A 38 -5.48 2.81 12.90
C LEU A 38 -4.57 1.70 13.39
N ARG A 39 -3.91 1.00 12.48
CA ARG A 39 -2.89 0.01 12.83
C ARG A 39 -1.54 0.50 12.32
N ILE A 40 -0.53 0.41 13.18
CA ILE A 40 0.88 0.58 12.82
C ILE A 40 1.58 -0.77 12.83
N ILE A 41 2.68 -0.88 12.12
CA ILE A 41 3.61 -2.01 12.18
C ILE A 41 4.92 -1.49 12.77
N HIS A 42 5.32 -2.04 13.90
CA HIS A 42 6.61 -1.71 14.51
C HIS A 42 7.76 -2.20 13.63
N ILE A 43 8.69 -1.29 13.32
CA ILE A 43 9.83 -1.56 12.41
C ILE A 43 10.77 -2.58 13.05
N TYR A 44 10.97 -2.49 14.36
CA TYR A 44 11.92 -3.32 15.09
C TYR A 44 11.26 -4.01 16.29
N ALA A 45 11.69 -5.24 16.55
CA ALA A 45 11.31 -6.00 17.73
C ALA A 45 12.43 -6.96 18.14
N ASP A 46 12.58 -7.18 19.44
CA ASP A 46 13.56 -8.10 20.01
C ASP A 46 13.15 -9.57 19.84
N ALA A 47 14.06 -10.40 19.33
CA ALA A 47 13.88 -11.84 19.36
C ALA A 47 14.28 -12.41 20.74
N PRO A 48 13.59 -13.42 21.28
CA PRO A 48 12.41 -14.11 20.73
C PRO A 48 11.08 -13.54 21.24
N THR A 49 11.09 -12.49 22.04
CA THR A 49 9.94 -12.00 22.83
C THR A 49 9.02 -11.06 22.07
N TYR A 50 9.45 -10.53 20.92
CA TYR A 50 8.75 -9.51 20.15
C TYR A 50 8.44 -8.23 20.95
N ASN A 51 9.30 -7.87 21.90
CA ASN A 51 9.22 -6.54 22.50
C ASN A 51 9.55 -5.49 21.44
N TRP A 52 8.64 -4.58 21.20
CA TRP A 52 8.84 -3.50 20.24
C TRP A 52 9.92 -2.54 20.69
N ILE A 53 10.73 -2.08 19.73
CA ILE A 53 11.85 -1.17 19.96
C ILE A 53 11.68 0.01 19.02
N GLY A 54 11.67 1.22 19.57
CA GLY A 54 11.75 2.45 18.78
C GLY A 54 13.18 2.76 18.37
N ASP A 55 13.36 3.42 17.26
CA ASP A 55 14.63 3.97 16.79
C ASP A 55 14.65 5.48 16.99
N ASP A 56 15.77 6.03 17.51
CA ASP A 56 15.89 7.46 17.82
C ASP A 56 15.92 8.37 16.58
N ASP A 57 16.14 7.82 15.39
CA ASP A 57 16.24 8.55 14.12
C ASP A 57 14.98 8.35 13.25
N GLU A 58 14.47 7.13 13.17
CA GLU A 58 13.31 6.78 12.34
C GLU A 58 12.00 6.85 13.14
N GLY A 59 11.99 6.35 14.37
CA GLY A 59 10.81 6.21 15.21
C GLY A 59 10.34 4.78 15.33
N GLU A 60 9.04 4.56 15.51
CA GLU A 60 8.49 3.23 15.83
C GLU A 60 7.86 2.53 14.63
N ALA A 61 7.27 3.28 13.68
CA ALA A 61 6.53 2.70 12.55
C ALA A 61 6.66 3.51 11.28
N CYS A 62 6.44 2.86 10.14
CA CYS A 62 6.56 3.50 8.83
C CYS A 62 5.45 3.09 7.86
N VAL A 63 5.23 3.96 6.85
CA VAL A 63 4.33 3.71 5.72
C VAL A 63 4.80 2.52 4.89
N ASP A 64 6.12 2.35 4.72
CA ASP A 64 6.70 1.25 3.96
C ASP A 64 6.23 -0.12 4.45
N ASP A 65 6.27 -0.36 5.76
CA ASP A 65 5.89 -1.64 6.35
C ASP A 65 4.37 -1.77 6.45
N ALA A 66 3.68 -0.69 6.83
CA ALA A 66 2.22 -0.69 6.90
C ALA A 66 1.56 -1.01 5.56
N THR A 67 2.11 -0.47 4.45
CA THR A 67 1.57 -0.73 3.10
C THR A 67 1.76 -2.18 2.67
N ARG A 68 2.94 -2.76 2.91
CA ARG A 68 3.21 -4.16 2.60
C ARG A 68 2.35 -5.10 3.45
N ALA A 69 2.19 -4.79 4.74
CA ALA A 69 1.30 -5.51 5.64
C ALA A 69 -0.17 -5.43 5.17
N ALA A 70 -0.63 -4.24 4.77
CA ALA A 70 -1.99 -4.07 4.23
C ALA A 70 -2.23 -4.96 3.00
N VAL A 71 -1.27 -5.01 2.06
CA VAL A 71 -1.38 -5.88 0.88
C VAL A 71 -1.42 -7.35 1.27
N VAL A 72 -0.63 -7.79 2.25
CA VAL A 72 -0.66 -9.18 2.75
C VAL A 72 -2.04 -9.52 3.32
N TYR A 73 -2.60 -8.68 4.20
CA TYR A 73 -3.92 -8.92 4.77
C TYR A 73 -5.04 -8.86 3.73
N LEU A 74 -4.97 -7.93 2.76
CA LEU A 74 -5.94 -7.87 1.65
C LEU A 74 -5.90 -9.16 0.81
N ARG A 75 -4.71 -9.66 0.47
CA ARG A 75 -4.56 -10.91 -0.28
C ARG A 75 -4.99 -12.14 0.54
N HIS A 76 -4.75 -12.13 1.85
CA HIS A 76 -5.24 -13.16 2.75
C HIS A 76 -6.78 -13.16 2.79
N TYR A 77 -7.40 -12.00 2.89
CA TYR A 77 -8.86 -11.86 2.81
C TYR A 77 -9.42 -12.38 1.48
N GLU A 78 -8.82 -12.02 0.33
CA GLU A 78 -9.25 -12.53 -0.98
C GLU A 78 -9.18 -14.07 -1.06
N LEU A 79 -8.16 -14.66 -0.43
CA LEU A 79 -7.93 -16.10 -0.48
C LEU A 79 -8.87 -16.87 0.46
N THR A 80 -9.14 -16.34 1.64
CA THR A 80 -9.77 -17.08 2.75
C THR A 80 -11.17 -16.58 3.10
N GLY A 81 -11.51 -15.35 2.77
CA GLY A 81 -12.73 -14.67 3.23
C GLY A 81 -12.68 -14.28 4.72
N GLU A 82 -11.49 -14.25 5.34
CA GLU A 82 -11.33 -13.98 6.76
C GLU A 82 -11.51 -12.49 7.06
N GLU A 83 -12.66 -12.12 7.67
CA GLU A 83 -13.04 -10.73 7.97
C GLU A 83 -12.00 -9.99 8.84
N GLU A 84 -11.33 -10.67 9.76
CA GLU A 84 -10.28 -10.08 10.59
C GLU A 84 -9.14 -9.52 9.73
N SER A 85 -8.79 -10.19 8.63
CA SER A 85 -7.76 -9.70 7.70
C SER A 85 -8.23 -8.47 6.94
N ALA A 86 -9.50 -8.39 6.56
CA ALA A 86 -10.05 -7.19 5.93
C ALA A 86 -10.02 -5.99 6.91
N GLU A 87 -10.37 -6.20 8.17
CA GLU A 87 -10.35 -5.13 9.18
C GLU A 87 -8.90 -4.68 9.48
N LYS A 88 -7.95 -5.60 9.67
CA LYS A 88 -6.53 -5.26 9.83
C LYS A 88 -5.99 -4.45 8.65
N ALA A 89 -6.36 -4.83 7.43
CA ALA A 89 -5.98 -4.09 6.22
C ALA A 89 -6.58 -2.66 6.22
N LYS A 90 -7.85 -2.51 6.60
CA LYS A 90 -8.51 -1.19 6.69
C LYS A 90 -7.84 -0.30 7.73
N GLU A 91 -7.49 -0.85 8.89
CA GLU A 91 -6.77 -0.12 9.94
C GLU A 91 -5.41 0.38 9.46
N LEU A 92 -4.63 -0.47 8.76
CA LEU A 92 -3.35 -0.11 8.14
C LEU A 92 -3.53 0.96 7.06
N LEU A 93 -4.52 0.81 6.19
CA LEU A 93 -4.80 1.80 5.14
C LEU A 93 -5.26 3.15 5.73
N ARG A 94 -5.95 3.17 6.88
CA ARG A 94 -6.25 4.42 7.61
C ARG A 94 -4.94 5.09 8.08
N PHE A 95 -3.98 4.32 8.59
CA PHE A 95 -2.66 4.86 8.94
C PHE A 95 -1.95 5.43 7.70
N VAL A 96 -1.94 4.71 6.58
CA VAL A 96 -1.36 5.19 5.32
C VAL A 96 -2.02 6.52 4.90
N MET A 97 -3.34 6.59 4.89
CA MET A 97 -4.07 7.83 4.54
C MET A 97 -3.81 8.95 5.56
N TYR A 98 -3.65 8.65 6.85
CA TYR A 98 -3.24 9.62 7.86
C TYR A 98 -1.88 10.24 7.54
N MET A 99 -0.93 9.45 7.04
CA MET A 99 0.41 9.93 6.69
C MET A 99 0.47 10.78 5.42
N GLN A 100 -0.63 10.83 4.64
CA GLN A 100 -0.73 11.67 3.45
C GLN A 100 -0.83 13.15 3.81
N THR A 101 -0.15 14.01 3.04
CA THR A 101 -0.29 15.46 3.11
C THR A 101 -1.49 15.95 2.28
N ASP A 102 -1.87 17.20 2.45
CA ASP A 102 -2.94 17.81 1.64
C ASP A 102 -2.56 17.87 0.15
N GLU A 103 -1.26 17.99 -0.15
CA GLU A 103 -0.70 17.98 -1.51
C GLU A 103 -0.66 16.59 -2.14
N GLY A 104 -0.91 15.53 -1.36
CA GLY A 104 -1.03 14.16 -1.87
C GLY A 104 0.22 13.29 -1.71
N LEU A 105 1.35 13.84 -1.24
CA LEU A 105 2.55 13.09 -0.89
C LEU A 105 2.45 12.49 0.51
N PHE A 106 3.38 11.62 0.88
CA PHE A 106 3.34 10.91 2.15
C PHE A 106 4.59 11.17 2.98
N HIS A 107 4.43 11.39 4.30
CA HIS A 107 5.50 11.15 5.26
C HIS A 107 5.66 9.64 5.47
N ASN A 108 6.87 9.18 5.83
CA ASN A 108 7.11 7.74 6.03
C ASN A 108 7.00 7.33 7.49
N PHE A 109 7.68 8.02 8.40
CA PHE A 109 7.87 7.60 9.77
C PHE A 109 6.96 8.34 10.76
N VAL A 110 6.60 7.64 11.86
CA VAL A 110 6.05 8.23 13.08
C VAL A 110 6.97 7.95 14.26
N TRP A 111 7.11 8.94 15.16
CA TRP A 111 7.99 8.84 16.33
C TRP A 111 7.50 7.84 17.37
N ASP A 112 6.19 7.78 17.54
CA ASP A 112 5.57 6.99 18.62
C ASP A 112 4.14 6.57 18.24
N ASN A 113 3.50 5.81 19.14
CA ASN A 113 2.11 5.40 18.99
C ASN A 113 1.07 6.53 19.19
N LYS A 114 1.48 7.78 19.42
CA LYS A 114 0.59 8.96 19.32
C LYS A 114 0.53 9.48 17.90
N LEU A 115 1.24 8.82 16.98
CA LEU A 115 1.29 9.12 15.56
C LEU A 115 1.90 10.50 15.22
N GLU A 116 2.83 11.01 16.07
CA GLU A 116 3.58 12.19 15.72
C GLU A 116 4.47 11.92 14.49
N LYS A 117 4.21 12.63 13.39
CA LYS A 117 4.92 12.41 12.12
C LYS A 117 6.37 12.87 12.22
N ASN A 118 7.31 12.04 11.81
CA ASN A 118 8.69 12.44 11.60
C ASN A 118 8.81 13.18 10.27
N THR A 119 8.80 14.52 10.34
CA THR A 119 8.79 15.39 9.16
C THR A 119 10.18 15.87 8.75
N THR A 120 11.23 15.43 9.44
CA THR A 120 12.60 15.93 9.25
C THR A 120 13.59 14.89 8.75
N HIS A 121 13.33 13.60 9.00
CA HIS A 121 14.22 12.53 8.52
C HIS A 121 14.16 12.44 6.97
N LYS A 122 15.32 12.33 6.33
CA LYS A 122 15.46 12.31 4.85
C LYS A 122 14.62 11.24 4.14
N ASN A 123 14.37 10.10 4.83
CA ASN A 123 13.53 9.01 4.33
C ASN A 123 12.08 9.10 4.84
N SER A 124 11.65 10.29 5.32
CA SER A 124 10.29 10.54 5.80
C SER A 124 9.67 11.80 5.24
N VAL A 125 10.47 12.73 4.71
CA VAL A 125 9.94 14.00 4.17
C VAL A 125 9.03 13.76 2.96
N ALA A 126 7.88 14.43 2.96
CA ALA A 126 6.88 14.35 1.89
C ALA A 126 7.16 15.42 0.81
N ASP A 127 8.31 15.34 0.15
CA ASP A 127 8.81 16.36 -0.79
C ASP A 127 8.70 15.96 -2.27
N LYS A 128 8.56 14.67 -2.57
CA LYS A 128 8.48 14.12 -3.93
C LYS A 128 7.84 12.75 -3.97
N LEU A 129 7.56 12.26 -5.18
CA LEU A 129 7.22 10.85 -5.41
C LEU A 129 8.45 9.97 -5.14
N ASN A 130 8.35 9.07 -4.18
CA ASN A 130 9.42 8.24 -3.65
C ASN A 130 8.96 6.80 -3.38
N TRP A 131 9.79 5.97 -2.74
CA TRP A 131 9.49 4.55 -2.48
C TRP A 131 8.23 4.37 -1.62
N TRP A 132 8.10 5.07 -0.50
CA TRP A 132 6.92 4.91 0.37
C TRP A 132 5.63 5.44 -0.27
N ALA A 133 5.70 6.48 -1.09
CA ALA A 133 4.56 6.95 -1.86
C ALA A 133 4.13 5.93 -2.93
N ALA A 134 5.08 5.25 -3.59
CA ALA A 134 4.80 4.17 -4.53
C ALA A 134 4.13 2.97 -3.86
N ARG A 135 4.63 2.57 -2.69
CA ARG A 135 4.05 1.50 -1.87
C ARG A 135 2.66 1.88 -1.34
N ALA A 136 2.48 3.15 -0.93
CA ALA A 136 1.16 3.67 -0.59
C ALA A 136 0.17 3.53 -1.76
N ALA A 137 0.59 3.89 -2.97
CA ALA A 137 -0.23 3.70 -4.16
C ALA A 137 -0.58 2.22 -4.40
N TRP A 138 0.37 1.30 -4.21
CA TRP A 138 0.13 -0.13 -4.33
C TRP A 138 -0.90 -0.63 -3.32
N ALA A 139 -0.76 -0.28 -2.06
CA ALA A 139 -1.69 -0.68 -1.01
C ALA A 139 -3.09 -0.06 -1.19
N LEU A 140 -3.17 1.25 -1.51
CA LEU A 140 -4.42 1.96 -1.75
C LEU A 140 -5.17 1.39 -2.97
N GLY A 141 -4.48 1.16 -4.10
CA GLY A 141 -5.08 0.55 -5.29
C GLY A 141 -5.58 -0.87 -5.02
N THR A 142 -4.78 -1.68 -4.31
CA THR A 142 -5.19 -3.03 -3.91
C THR A 142 -6.39 -2.98 -2.96
N GLY A 143 -6.38 -2.08 -1.96
CA GLY A 143 -7.49 -1.89 -1.03
C GLY A 143 -8.77 -1.45 -1.72
N ALA A 144 -8.67 -0.51 -2.65
CA ALA A 144 -9.80 -0.07 -3.46
C ALA A 144 -10.45 -1.22 -4.21
N ARG A 145 -9.66 -2.10 -4.84
CA ARG A 145 -10.20 -3.24 -5.59
C ARG A 145 -10.75 -4.33 -4.68
N VAL A 146 -9.99 -4.75 -3.67
CA VAL A 146 -10.37 -5.89 -2.82
C VAL A 146 -11.59 -5.58 -1.97
N LEU A 147 -11.72 -4.33 -1.51
CA LEU A 147 -12.81 -3.92 -0.63
C LEU A 147 -14.01 -3.34 -1.39
N ALA A 148 -13.99 -3.28 -2.73
CA ALA A 148 -15.03 -2.64 -3.53
C ALA A 148 -16.45 -3.16 -3.21
N ASP A 149 -16.60 -4.48 -3.13
CA ASP A 149 -17.88 -5.15 -2.84
C ASP A 149 -18.15 -5.31 -1.32
N HIS A 150 -17.08 -5.26 -0.50
CA HIS A 150 -17.17 -5.45 0.95
C HIS A 150 -17.49 -4.14 1.70
N ASP A 151 -16.76 -3.07 1.37
CA ASP A 151 -16.91 -1.73 1.94
C ASP A 151 -16.63 -0.67 0.87
N SER A 152 -17.62 -0.40 0.03
CA SER A 152 -17.49 0.54 -1.09
C SER A 152 -17.14 1.96 -0.64
N THR A 153 -17.55 2.37 0.57
CA THR A 153 -17.21 3.68 1.13
C THR A 153 -15.71 3.77 1.41
N PHE A 154 -15.15 2.73 2.04
CA PHE A 154 -13.72 2.66 2.32
C PHE A 154 -12.89 2.49 1.04
N ALA A 155 -13.34 1.65 0.11
CA ALA A 155 -12.73 1.49 -1.20
C ALA A 155 -12.63 2.84 -1.95
N ASN A 156 -13.70 3.63 -1.92
CA ASN A 156 -13.70 4.98 -2.51
C ASN A 156 -12.75 5.93 -1.79
N ALA A 157 -12.59 5.85 -0.46
CA ALA A 157 -11.60 6.64 0.26
C ALA A 157 -10.16 6.32 -0.19
N CYS A 158 -9.85 5.03 -0.47
CA CYS A 158 -8.57 4.63 -1.06
C CYS A 158 -8.35 5.26 -2.44
N ILE A 159 -9.37 5.28 -3.31
CA ILE A 159 -9.31 5.94 -4.63
C ILE A 159 -9.06 7.44 -4.47
N LEU A 160 -9.78 8.11 -3.60
CA LEU A 160 -9.61 9.55 -3.38
C LEU A 160 -8.20 9.90 -2.88
N SER A 161 -7.62 9.06 -2.01
CA SER A 161 -6.23 9.22 -1.57
C SER A 161 -5.25 9.01 -2.73
N LEU A 162 -5.46 7.98 -3.55
CA LEU A 162 -4.64 7.73 -4.74
C LEU A 162 -4.74 8.86 -5.77
N ASP A 163 -5.95 9.38 -6.00
CA ASP A 163 -6.19 10.50 -6.92
C ASP A 163 -5.40 11.76 -6.51
N LYS A 164 -5.22 12.01 -5.21
CA LYS A 164 -4.37 13.14 -4.73
C LYS A 164 -2.89 12.94 -5.08
N LEU A 165 -2.41 11.70 -5.19
CA LEU A 165 -1.03 11.41 -5.58
C LEU A 165 -0.80 11.58 -7.09
N MET A 166 -1.82 11.45 -7.93
CA MET A 166 -1.70 11.43 -9.39
C MET A 166 -0.98 12.63 -10.02
N PRO A 167 -1.12 13.88 -9.55
CA PRO A 167 -0.33 14.99 -10.07
C PRO A 167 1.18 14.76 -9.99
N HIS A 168 1.67 14.16 -8.90
CA HIS A 168 3.09 13.83 -8.71
C HIS A 168 3.51 12.64 -9.56
N VAL A 169 2.64 11.64 -9.73
CA VAL A 169 2.87 10.53 -10.66
C VAL A 169 3.03 11.06 -12.08
N ASN A 170 2.10 11.87 -12.55
CA ASN A 170 2.12 12.44 -13.90
C ASN A 170 3.35 13.34 -14.13
N GLN A 171 3.80 14.07 -13.10
CA GLN A 171 5.03 14.89 -13.18
C GLN A 171 6.28 14.04 -13.48
N VAL A 172 6.33 12.81 -12.96
CA VAL A 172 7.44 11.89 -13.18
C VAL A 172 7.28 11.17 -14.52
N THR A 173 6.13 10.53 -14.76
CA THR A 173 5.91 9.66 -15.92
C THR A 173 5.81 10.43 -17.24
N SER A 174 5.34 11.69 -17.24
CA SER A 174 5.29 12.54 -18.45
C SER A 174 6.65 12.83 -19.07
N LYS A 175 7.75 12.52 -18.38
CA LYS A 175 9.10 12.59 -18.97
C LYS A 175 9.39 11.45 -19.96
N TYR A 176 8.52 10.41 -20.01
CA TYR A 176 8.65 9.33 -21.00
C TYR A 176 8.62 9.87 -22.44
N PRO A 177 9.48 9.38 -23.36
CA PRO A 177 10.54 8.36 -23.21
C PRO A 177 11.93 8.98 -22.99
N ALA A 178 12.05 10.13 -22.35
CA ALA A 178 13.33 10.83 -22.19
C ALA A 178 14.33 10.02 -21.37
N THR A 179 15.60 10.05 -21.81
CA THR A 179 16.71 9.40 -21.13
C THR A 179 17.83 10.38 -20.86
N LYS A 180 18.76 9.98 -19.99
CA LYS A 180 20.02 10.71 -19.74
C LYS A 180 21.19 9.73 -19.63
N MET A 181 22.40 10.20 -19.94
CA MET A 181 23.62 9.41 -19.76
C MET A 181 24.11 9.48 -18.32
N VAL A 182 24.24 8.31 -17.67
CA VAL A 182 24.83 8.17 -16.33
C VAL A 182 25.92 7.10 -16.39
N SER A 183 27.16 7.47 -16.10
CA SER A 183 28.32 6.55 -16.11
C SER A 183 28.42 5.72 -17.40
N GLY A 184 28.17 6.34 -18.56
CA GLY A 184 28.24 5.70 -19.87
C GLY A 184 27.08 4.80 -20.24
N ARG A 185 25.99 4.83 -19.46
CA ARG A 185 24.73 4.10 -19.71
C ARG A 185 23.58 5.07 -19.90
N GLU A 186 22.70 4.77 -20.83
CA GLU A 186 21.44 5.48 -21.02
C GLU A 186 20.44 5.04 -19.95
N MET A 187 19.97 6.00 -19.15
CA MET A 187 19.04 5.76 -18.03
C MET A 187 17.73 6.53 -18.28
N PRO A 188 16.57 5.95 -17.96
CA PRO A 188 15.28 6.64 -18.05
C PRO A 188 15.22 7.81 -17.06
N THR A 189 14.48 8.87 -17.42
CA THR A 189 14.21 10.00 -16.50
C THR A 189 12.78 10.00 -15.97
N TRP A 190 11.97 9.04 -16.39
CA TRP A 190 10.54 8.89 -16.14
C TRP A 190 10.18 7.81 -15.13
N LEU A 191 11.18 7.23 -14.47
CA LEU A 191 11.00 6.34 -13.30
C LEU A 191 11.14 7.13 -12.00
N ILE A 192 10.61 6.58 -10.92
CA ILE A 192 10.80 7.11 -9.57
C ILE A 192 12.30 7.16 -9.28
N GLU A 193 12.79 8.29 -8.71
CA GLU A 193 14.22 8.52 -8.48
C GLU A 193 15.08 8.27 -9.73
N GLU A 194 14.51 8.38 -10.91
CA GLU A 194 15.15 8.20 -12.23
C GLU A 194 15.78 6.81 -12.49
N SER A 195 15.64 5.88 -11.55
CA SER A 195 16.24 4.53 -11.69
C SER A 195 15.57 3.45 -10.84
N ALA A 196 14.63 3.82 -9.98
CA ALA A 196 13.96 2.87 -9.09
C ALA A 196 12.86 2.12 -9.85
N SER A 197 13.26 1.09 -10.60
CA SER A 197 12.33 0.20 -11.31
C SER A 197 11.46 -0.62 -10.35
N ASP A 198 11.95 -0.96 -9.18
CA ASP A 198 11.23 -1.63 -8.10
C ASP A 198 10.06 -0.78 -7.60
N ALA A 199 10.33 0.46 -7.15
CA ALA A 199 9.28 1.38 -6.71
C ALA A 199 8.31 1.74 -7.84
N SER A 200 8.81 1.93 -9.06
CA SER A 200 7.97 2.20 -10.24
C SER A 200 7.06 1.02 -10.57
N SER A 201 7.50 -0.22 -10.35
CA SER A 201 6.69 -1.42 -10.51
C SER A 201 5.62 -1.53 -9.41
N GLU A 202 5.94 -1.20 -8.16
CA GLU A 202 4.95 -1.15 -7.06
C GLU A 202 3.87 -0.09 -7.34
N LEU A 203 4.25 1.10 -7.83
CA LEU A 203 3.31 2.11 -8.28
C LEU A 203 2.40 1.57 -9.40
N LEU A 204 2.99 0.95 -10.43
CA LEU A 204 2.24 0.37 -11.56
C LEU A 204 1.21 -0.67 -11.10
N LEU A 205 1.57 -1.53 -10.14
CA LEU A 205 0.63 -2.49 -9.53
C LEU A 205 -0.57 -1.76 -8.92
N GLY A 206 -0.34 -0.71 -8.13
CA GLY A 206 -1.41 0.07 -7.50
C GLY A 206 -2.34 0.74 -8.50
N LEU A 207 -1.78 1.42 -9.51
CA LEU A 207 -2.56 2.07 -10.55
C LEU A 207 -3.40 1.06 -11.35
N THR A 208 -2.83 -0.10 -11.65
CA THR A 208 -3.53 -1.18 -12.38
C THR A 208 -4.69 -1.75 -11.56
N GLU A 209 -4.53 -1.91 -10.25
CA GLU A 209 -5.62 -2.38 -9.38
C GLU A 209 -6.73 -1.33 -9.28
N ALA A 210 -6.40 -0.05 -9.08
CA ALA A 210 -7.36 1.03 -9.02
C ALA A 210 -8.15 1.22 -10.33
N ALA A 211 -7.50 1.05 -11.47
CA ALA A 211 -8.12 1.17 -12.80
C ALA A 211 -9.23 0.12 -13.05
N LYS A 212 -9.23 -0.99 -12.30
CA LYS A 212 -10.27 -2.04 -12.42
C LYS A 212 -11.60 -1.66 -11.78
N VAL A 213 -11.60 -0.72 -10.84
CA VAL A 213 -12.74 -0.41 -9.97
C VAL A 213 -13.12 1.08 -9.96
N SER A 214 -12.44 1.89 -10.76
CA SER A 214 -12.69 3.34 -10.86
C SER A 214 -12.56 3.82 -12.30
N ASP A 215 -12.58 5.15 -12.52
CA ASP A 215 -12.33 5.71 -13.85
C ASP A 215 -10.88 5.45 -14.30
N ALA A 216 -10.69 4.41 -15.11
CA ALA A 216 -9.38 3.99 -15.63
C ALA A 216 -8.65 5.09 -16.40
N SER A 217 -9.37 6.07 -16.99
CA SER A 217 -8.76 7.14 -17.79
C SER A 217 -7.79 7.99 -16.97
N LYS A 218 -7.99 8.09 -15.66
CA LYS A 218 -7.11 8.82 -14.72
C LYS A 218 -5.70 8.23 -14.64
N TYR A 219 -5.55 6.93 -14.87
CA TYR A 219 -4.30 6.19 -14.66
C TYR A 219 -3.65 5.69 -15.95
N THR A 220 -4.41 5.68 -17.06
CA THR A 220 -4.01 5.03 -18.32
C THR A 220 -2.67 5.52 -18.84
N ASP A 221 -2.42 6.83 -18.85
CA ASP A 221 -1.17 7.38 -19.38
C ASP A 221 0.02 6.94 -18.52
N ALA A 222 -0.09 7.05 -17.20
CA ALA A 222 0.96 6.61 -16.28
C ALA A 222 1.22 5.09 -16.38
N ILE A 223 0.16 4.28 -16.46
CA ILE A 223 0.29 2.82 -16.67
C ILE A 223 1.06 2.53 -17.96
N ASN A 224 0.68 3.14 -19.07
CA ASN A 224 1.34 2.92 -20.37
C ASN A 224 2.81 3.38 -20.39
N GLN A 225 3.14 4.42 -19.64
CA GLN A 225 4.50 4.95 -19.56
C GLN A 225 5.41 4.12 -18.63
N LEU A 226 4.83 3.43 -17.62
CA LEU A 226 5.56 2.58 -16.69
C LEU A 226 5.66 1.11 -17.14
N SER A 227 4.86 0.69 -18.15
CA SER A 227 4.85 -0.67 -18.70
C SER A 227 5.91 -0.81 -19.79
#